data_6ff55a29e5b2acc4c1a24e28d02521e4
#
_entry.id   6ff55a29e5b2acc4c1a24e28d02521e4
#
_cell.length_a   1.000
_cell.length_b   1.000
_cell.length_c   1.000
_cell.angle_alpha   90.00
_cell.angle_beta   90.00
_cell.angle_gamma   90.00
#
_symmetry.space_group_name_H-M   'P 1'
#
loop_
_entity.id
_entity.type
_entity.pdbx_description
1 polymer ?
#
loop_
_entity_poly.entity_id
_entity_poly.type
_entity_poly.pdbx_seq_one_letter_code
_entity_poly.pdbx_strand_id
1 'polypeptide(L)'
;AASDVYKRQGLRSEYPFVDSFFEDNKLDLESIGDMSFREYLNSYTLEEIEEWAIDKEKLEEDLAEYISQMVEFLGLEKDKVESLTILAGVNKSGEAESFGEFTIKRSEIVSIVGPTGSGKSRLLADIEWAADGDTPTKRRILVNGETPDKSNRFSTSNKLVAQLSQNMNFVMDLTVREFLELHAKSRLVENVEEMVQRIVEAANELAGEKFSLDTAVTGLSGGQSRALMIADTAILSTSPIVLIDEIENAGIDRKKALDVLVNEEKIVLMATHDPSLALMADRRIVIKNGGIKSIIETGLEEKARLSELEAIDKLVSEMRTKLRNGETVGI
;
A
#
# COMPACT_ATOMS: atom_id res chain seq x y z
N ALA A 1 24.66 -13.65 16.96
CA ALA A 1 24.92 -12.26 16.60
C ALA A 1 23.74 -11.32 16.91
N ALA A 2 22.48 -11.71 16.69
CA ALA A 2 21.32 -10.87 17.03
C ALA A 2 21.12 -10.73 18.55
N SER A 3 21.36 -11.78 19.33
CA SER A 3 21.14 -11.83 20.77
C SER A 3 22.04 -10.90 21.60
N ASP A 4 23.20 -10.47 21.08
CA ASP A 4 24.12 -9.55 21.77
C ASP A 4 23.74 -8.06 21.59
N VAL A 5 22.88 -7.74 20.64
CA VAL A 5 22.61 -6.36 20.20
C VAL A 5 21.38 -5.77 20.89
N TYR A 6 20.41 -6.60 21.29
CA TYR A 6 19.11 -6.11 21.74
C TYR A 6 19.01 -6.02 23.26
N LYS A 7 19.00 -4.78 23.76
CA LYS A 7 18.54 -4.44 25.11
C LYS A 7 17.01 -4.39 25.11
N ARG A 8 16.35 -4.63 26.26
CA ARG A 8 14.87 -4.62 26.43
C ARG A 8 14.16 -3.49 25.67
N GLN A 9 14.64 -2.26 25.85
CA GLN A 9 14.02 -1.09 25.25
C GLN A 9 14.14 -1.10 23.71
N GLY A 10 15.23 -1.62 23.18
CA GLY A 10 15.43 -1.83 21.75
C GLY A 10 14.56 -2.96 21.20
N LEU A 11 14.51 -4.11 21.87
CA LEU A 11 13.68 -5.25 21.46
C LEU A 11 12.20 -4.90 21.35
N ARG A 12 11.65 -4.23 22.36
CA ARG A 12 10.21 -3.89 22.41
C ARG A 12 9.85 -2.76 21.46
N SER A 13 10.72 -1.76 21.28
CA SER A 13 10.46 -0.65 20.37
C SER A 13 10.64 -1.06 18.90
N GLU A 14 11.56 -1.99 18.62
CA GLU A 14 11.85 -2.45 17.27
C GLU A 14 10.97 -3.64 16.87
N TYR A 15 10.62 -4.50 17.85
CA TYR A 15 9.83 -5.72 17.66
C TYR A 15 8.72 -5.85 18.73
N PRO A 16 7.60 -5.10 18.62
CA PRO A 16 6.53 -5.11 19.62
C PRO A 16 5.91 -6.50 19.87
N PHE A 17 6.02 -7.41 18.90
CA PHE A 17 5.51 -8.78 18.98
C PHE A 17 6.35 -9.72 19.87
N VAL A 18 7.52 -9.27 20.32
CA VAL A 18 8.43 -10.06 21.17
C VAL A 18 7.78 -10.44 22.50
N ASP A 19 6.85 -9.62 23.02
CA ASP A 19 6.12 -9.91 24.26
C ASP A 19 5.49 -11.32 24.25
N SER A 20 4.90 -11.74 23.13
CA SER A 20 4.30 -13.07 22.97
C SER A 20 5.32 -14.21 23.10
N PHE A 21 6.53 -14.02 22.56
CA PHE A 21 7.62 -15.03 22.71
C PHE A 21 8.00 -15.22 24.17
N PHE A 22 8.08 -14.12 24.94
CA PHE A 22 8.41 -14.17 26.36
C PHE A 22 7.32 -14.84 27.18
N GLU A 23 6.05 -14.51 26.91
CA GLU A 23 4.89 -15.14 27.54
C GLU A 23 4.84 -16.66 27.28
N ASP A 24 5.00 -17.09 26.02
CA ASP A 24 4.97 -18.49 25.60
C ASP A 24 6.09 -19.31 26.24
N ASN A 25 7.26 -18.71 26.43
CA ASN A 25 8.42 -19.35 27.06
C ASN A 25 8.46 -19.12 28.58
N LYS A 26 7.43 -18.49 29.17
CA LYS A 26 7.36 -18.17 30.62
C LYS A 26 8.54 -17.35 31.14
N LEU A 27 9.08 -16.49 30.28
CA LEU A 27 10.16 -15.58 30.60
C LEU A 27 9.57 -14.21 31.02
N ASP A 28 10.16 -13.57 31.99
CA ASP A 28 9.73 -12.23 32.41
C ASP A 28 10.53 -11.14 31.69
N LEU A 29 9.91 -10.52 30.70
CA LEU A 29 10.49 -9.42 29.94
C LEU A 29 10.82 -8.22 30.82
N GLU A 30 10.08 -7.99 31.93
CA GLU A 30 10.34 -6.88 32.83
C GLU A 30 11.64 -7.05 33.63
N SER A 31 12.03 -8.28 33.87
CA SER A 31 13.27 -8.62 34.59
C SER A 31 14.53 -8.40 33.77
N ILE A 32 14.45 -8.24 32.44
CA ILE A 32 15.61 -7.98 31.59
C ILE A 32 16.27 -6.62 31.92
N GLY A 33 15.48 -5.60 32.27
CA GLY A 33 16.00 -4.26 32.54
C GLY A 33 16.77 -3.70 31.35
N ASP A 34 18.01 -3.25 31.57
CA ASP A 34 18.93 -2.74 30.53
C ASP A 34 19.91 -3.81 30.00
N MET A 35 19.74 -5.07 30.38
CA MET A 35 20.58 -6.20 29.97
C MET A 35 20.23 -6.65 28.53
N SER A 36 21.19 -7.27 27.86
CA SER A 36 20.90 -8.03 26.63
C SER A 36 20.15 -9.33 26.99
N PHE A 37 19.50 -9.94 25.99
CA PHE A 37 18.80 -11.22 26.21
C PHE A 37 19.75 -12.31 26.71
N ARG A 38 20.97 -12.35 26.18
CA ARG A 38 22.03 -13.27 26.64
C ARG A 38 22.43 -13.02 28.09
N GLU A 39 22.61 -11.77 28.51
CA GLU A 39 22.92 -11.41 29.89
C GLU A 39 21.78 -11.80 30.83
N TYR A 40 20.53 -11.61 30.40
CA TYR A 40 19.35 -12.04 31.12
C TYR A 40 19.31 -13.58 31.30
N LEU A 41 19.51 -14.35 30.24
CA LEU A 41 19.58 -15.81 30.36
C LEU A 41 20.74 -16.27 31.25
N ASN A 42 21.85 -15.52 31.30
CA ASN A 42 22.97 -15.82 32.17
C ASN A 42 22.73 -15.43 33.63
N SER A 43 21.73 -14.64 33.93
CA SER A 43 21.36 -14.29 35.32
C SER A 43 20.66 -15.43 36.05
N TYR A 44 20.11 -16.42 35.34
CA TYR A 44 19.49 -17.61 35.94
C TYR A 44 20.52 -18.50 36.65
N THR A 45 20.21 -18.90 37.88
CA THR A 45 21.00 -19.83 38.68
C THR A 45 20.93 -21.27 38.12
N LEU A 46 21.86 -22.12 38.51
CA LEU A 46 21.86 -23.52 38.09
C LEU A 46 20.60 -24.27 38.57
N GLU A 47 20.08 -23.90 39.75
CA GLU A 47 18.84 -24.51 40.29
C GLU A 47 17.64 -24.13 39.45
N GLU A 48 17.49 -22.86 39.04
CA GLU A 48 16.41 -22.40 38.18
C GLU A 48 16.48 -22.98 36.77
N ILE A 49 17.71 -23.18 36.23
CA ILE A 49 17.91 -23.79 34.92
C ILE A 49 17.43 -25.25 34.93
N GLU A 50 17.74 -26.00 35.99
CA GLU A 50 17.34 -27.40 36.14
C GLU A 50 15.82 -27.51 36.41
N GLU A 51 15.26 -26.64 37.28
CA GLU A 51 13.84 -26.65 37.63
C GLU A 51 12.94 -26.31 36.46
N TRP A 52 13.36 -25.33 35.63
CA TRP A 52 12.56 -24.83 34.51
C TRP A 52 12.99 -25.39 33.17
N ALA A 53 13.96 -26.30 33.15
CA ALA A 53 14.52 -26.94 31.95
C ALA A 53 14.94 -25.90 30.88
N ILE A 54 15.61 -24.82 31.31
CA ILE A 54 16.06 -23.73 30.44
C ILE A 54 17.28 -24.19 29.63
N ASP A 55 17.13 -24.23 28.31
CA ASP A 55 18.22 -24.36 27.36
C ASP A 55 18.58 -22.98 26.79
N LYS A 56 19.64 -22.37 27.32
CA LYS A 56 20.03 -20.99 26.98
C LYS A 56 20.37 -20.81 25.51
N GLU A 57 21.12 -21.76 24.93
CA GLU A 57 21.56 -21.69 23.54
C GLU A 57 20.36 -21.83 22.61
N LYS A 58 19.47 -22.78 22.94
CA LYS A 58 18.26 -23.00 22.17
C LYS A 58 17.30 -21.81 22.25
N LEU A 59 17.10 -21.20 23.42
CA LEU A 59 16.25 -20.01 23.56
C LEU A 59 16.78 -18.79 22.81
N GLU A 60 18.10 -18.63 22.70
CA GLU A 60 18.70 -17.58 21.86
C GLU A 60 18.43 -17.82 20.37
N GLU A 61 18.56 -19.08 19.92
CA GLU A 61 18.27 -19.47 18.54
C GLU A 61 16.76 -19.32 18.24
N ASP A 62 15.90 -19.82 19.13
CA ASP A 62 14.44 -19.75 19.00
C ASP A 62 13.95 -18.28 18.96
N LEU A 63 14.51 -17.37 19.78
CA LEU A 63 14.18 -15.95 19.72
C LEU A 63 14.60 -15.32 18.38
N ALA A 64 15.80 -15.63 17.92
CA ALA A 64 16.29 -15.10 16.64
C ALA A 64 15.46 -15.61 15.46
N GLU A 65 15.09 -16.89 15.48
CA GLU A 65 14.21 -17.50 14.47
C GLU A 65 12.79 -16.91 14.54
N TYR A 66 12.23 -16.75 15.75
CA TYR A 66 10.93 -16.13 15.97
C TYR A 66 10.88 -14.69 15.45
N ILE A 67 11.90 -13.87 15.79
CA ILE A 67 12.02 -12.50 15.27
C ILE A 67 12.08 -12.52 13.74
N SER A 68 12.93 -13.36 13.14
CA SER A 68 13.07 -13.45 11.69
C SER A 68 11.74 -13.85 11.01
N GLN A 69 11.07 -14.86 11.54
CA GLN A 69 9.76 -15.30 11.01
C GLN A 69 8.68 -14.22 11.17
N MET A 70 8.62 -13.54 12.31
CA MET A 70 7.65 -12.49 12.55
C MET A 70 7.94 -11.23 11.73
N VAL A 71 9.20 -10.86 11.57
CA VAL A 71 9.65 -9.77 10.71
C VAL A 71 9.28 -10.05 9.26
N GLU A 72 9.51 -11.27 8.77
CA GLU A 72 9.08 -11.71 7.44
C GLU A 72 7.55 -11.71 7.32
N PHE A 73 6.85 -12.28 8.30
CA PHE A 73 5.39 -12.36 8.33
C PHE A 73 4.73 -10.98 8.33
N LEU A 74 5.25 -10.04 9.11
CA LEU A 74 4.75 -8.66 9.24
C LEU A 74 5.29 -7.72 8.15
N GLY A 75 6.29 -8.16 7.38
CA GLY A 75 6.92 -7.35 6.34
C GLY A 75 7.73 -6.17 6.87
N LEU A 76 8.29 -6.29 8.07
CA LEU A 76 9.07 -5.23 8.71
C LEU A 76 10.50 -5.10 8.13
N GLU A 77 11.07 -6.18 7.58
CA GLU A 77 12.40 -6.19 6.90
C GLU A 77 12.30 -5.88 5.40
N LYS A 78 11.40 -5.04 4.97
CA LYS A 78 11.54 -4.58 3.60
C LYS A 78 12.55 -3.46 3.56
N ASP A 79 13.68 -3.70 2.90
CA ASP A 79 14.40 -2.61 2.25
C ASP A 79 13.37 -1.72 1.60
N LYS A 80 13.33 -0.45 2.01
CA LYS A 80 12.34 0.50 1.50
C LYS A 80 12.33 0.39 -0.01
N VAL A 81 11.17 0.16 -0.61
CA VAL A 81 11.06 0.12 -2.06
C VAL A 81 11.27 1.53 -2.59
N GLU A 82 12.41 1.76 -3.18
CA GLU A 82 12.81 3.06 -3.75
C GLU A 82 12.42 3.18 -5.22
N SER A 83 12.29 2.03 -5.92
CA SER A 83 11.97 2.02 -7.34
C SER A 83 11.26 0.77 -7.81
N LEU A 84 10.41 0.96 -8.83
CA LEU A 84 9.78 -0.07 -9.63
C LEU A 84 10.27 0.09 -11.07
N THR A 85 10.87 -0.95 -11.66
CA THR A 85 11.33 -0.92 -13.05
C THR A 85 10.55 -1.90 -13.90
N ILE A 86 10.05 -1.43 -15.04
CA ILE A 86 9.36 -2.23 -16.05
C ILE A 86 10.34 -2.43 -17.21
N LEU A 87 10.73 -3.68 -17.47
CA LEU A 87 11.51 -4.04 -18.65
C LEU A 87 10.58 -4.38 -19.82
N ALA A 88 10.97 -3.95 -21.00
CA ALA A 88 10.20 -4.15 -22.23
C ALA A 88 9.93 -5.62 -22.53
N GLY A 89 8.74 -5.88 -23.00
CA GLY A 89 8.28 -7.19 -23.44
C GLY A 89 7.78 -7.17 -24.88
N VAL A 90 6.60 -7.76 -25.11
CA VAL A 90 5.99 -7.83 -26.44
C VAL A 90 4.54 -7.34 -26.40
N ASN A 91 4.07 -6.77 -27.51
CA ASN A 91 2.68 -6.38 -27.71
C ASN A 91 1.80 -7.60 -28.11
N LYS A 92 0.49 -7.37 -28.32
CA LYS A 92 -0.46 -8.44 -28.72
C LYS A 92 -0.10 -9.11 -30.08
N SER A 93 0.65 -8.44 -30.94
CA SER A 93 1.11 -8.98 -32.24
C SER A 93 2.43 -9.72 -32.10
N GLY A 94 3.03 -9.82 -30.92
CA GLY A 94 4.33 -10.46 -30.70
C GLY A 94 5.54 -9.55 -31.04
N GLU A 95 5.31 -8.29 -31.39
CA GLU A 95 6.36 -7.34 -31.69
C GLU A 95 6.98 -6.80 -30.39
N ALA A 96 8.31 -6.63 -30.36
CA ALA A 96 9.01 -6.09 -29.19
C ALA A 96 8.61 -4.64 -28.91
N GLU A 97 8.44 -4.29 -27.63
CA GLU A 97 8.28 -2.91 -27.18
C GLU A 97 9.61 -2.14 -27.34
N SER A 98 9.53 -0.85 -27.68
CA SER A 98 10.70 -0.06 -28.10
C SER A 98 11.30 0.82 -27.00
N PHE A 99 10.72 0.82 -25.78
CA PHE A 99 11.16 1.75 -24.74
C PHE A 99 12.39 1.28 -23.91
N GLY A 100 12.76 -0.02 -24.01
CA GLY A 100 13.86 -0.61 -23.25
C GLY A 100 13.46 -0.88 -21.80
N GLU A 101 13.68 0.07 -20.93
CA GLU A 101 13.30 0.01 -19.52
C GLU A 101 12.62 1.32 -19.06
N PHE A 102 11.81 1.21 -18.01
CA PHE A 102 11.13 2.35 -17.40
C PHE A 102 11.11 2.22 -15.89
N THR A 103 11.83 3.10 -15.22
CA THR A 103 11.94 3.12 -13.75
C THR A 103 11.06 4.22 -13.16
N ILE A 104 10.24 3.85 -12.18
CA ILE A 104 9.35 4.71 -11.41
C ILE A 104 9.92 4.79 -10.00
N LYS A 105 10.04 5.99 -9.47
CA LYS A 105 10.61 6.22 -8.15
C LYS A 105 9.53 6.31 -7.07
N ARG A 106 9.95 6.17 -5.84
CA ARG A 106 9.15 6.41 -4.66
C ARG A 106 8.51 7.81 -4.69
N SER A 107 7.27 7.92 -4.22
CA SER A 107 6.46 9.15 -4.26
C SER A 107 6.15 9.67 -5.67
N GLU A 108 6.31 8.88 -6.71
CA GLU A 108 6.01 9.25 -8.08
C GLU A 108 4.64 8.73 -8.52
N ILE A 109 3.92 9.55 -9.26
CA ILE A 109 2.63 9.19 -9.86
C ILE A 109 2.83 8.98 -11.36
N VAL A 110 2.43 7.81 -11.86
CA VAL A 110 2.43 7.48 -13.28
C VAL A 110 1.02 7.14 -13.74
N SER A 111 0.51 7.86 -14.74
CA SER A 111 -0.75 7.54 -15.38
C SER A 111 -0.55 6.56 -16.54
N ILE A 112 -1.53 5.66 -16.72
CA ILE A 112 -1.58 4.69 -17.81
C ILE A 112 -2.77 5.05 -18.67
N VAL A 113 -2.51 5.51 -19.90
CA VAL A 113 -3.52 6.00 -20.84
C VAL A 113 -3.57 5.16 -22.11
N GLY A 114 -4.71 5.13 -22.75
CA GLY A 114 -4.93 4.43 -24.00
C GLY A 114 -6.39 4.05 -24.19
N PRO A 115 -6.84 3.69 -25.39
CA PRO A 115 -8.21 3.31 -25.67
C PRO A 115 -8.68 2.13 -24.80
N THR A 116 -10.00 1.98 -24.67
CA THR A 116 -10.57 0.78 -24.04
C THR A 116 -10.09 -0.48 -24.80
N GLY A 117 -9.71 -1.52 -24.05
CA GLY A 117 -9.16 -2.75 -24.62
C GLY A 117 -7.72 -2.66 -25.12
N SER A 118 -7.04 -1.50 -24.97
CA SER A 118 -5.64 -1.34 -25.37
C SER A 118 -4.64 -2.18 -24.57
N GLY A 119 -5.00 -2.65 -23.36
CA GLY A 119 -4.14 -3.48 -22.51
C GLY A 119 -3.69 -2.80 -21.21
N LYS A 120 -4.32 -1.70 -20.77
CA LYS A 120 -4.00 -1.02 -19.50
C LYS A 120 -4.05 -1.98 -18.31
N SER A 121 -5.18 -2.67 -18.13
CA SER A 121 -5.34 -3.64 -17.03
C SER A 121 -4.37 -4.82 -17.12
N ARG A 122 -3.84 -5.12 -18.32
CA ARG A 122 -2.80 -6.14 -18.48
C ARG A 122 -1.46 -5.67 -17.93
N LEU A 123 -1.10 -4.41 -18.15
CA LEU A 123 0.10 -3.83 -17.54
C LEU A 123 -0.02 -3.79 -16.02
N LEU A 124 -1.19 -3.39 -15.48
CA LEU A 124 -1.43 -3.43 -14.04
C LEU A 124 -1.27 -4.85 -13.48
N ALA A 125 -1.82 -5.86 -14.18
CA ALA A 125 -1.65 -7.27 -13.80
C ALA A 125 -0.19 -7.74 -13.87
N ASP A 126 0.58 -7.35 -14.89
CA ASP A 126 2.00 -7.68 -14.96
C ASP A 126 2.78 -7.11 -13.75
N ILE A 127 2.42 -5.92 -13.29
CA ILE A 127 3.02 -5.30 -12.08
C ILE A 127 2.53 -5.99 -10.82
N GLU A 128 1.23 -6.22 -10.68
CA GLU A 128 0.63 -6.88 -9.51
C GLU A 128 1.25 -8.26 -9.25
N TRP A 129 1.47 -9.02 -10.34
CA TRP A 129 2.05 -10.36 -10.29
C TRP A 129 3.58 -10.37 -10.32
N ALA A 130 4.23 -9.19 -10.30
CA ALA A 130 5.68 -9.07 -10.45
C ALA A 130 6.21 -9.97 -11.57
N ALA A 131 5.67 -9.78 -12.79
CA ALA A 131 5.96 -10.59 -13.94
C ALA A 131 7.47 -10.73 -14.19
N ASP A 132 7.93 -11.95 -14.49
CA ASP A 132 9.33 -12.28 -14.79
C ASP A 132 9.46 -12.98 -16.16
N GLY A 133 8.87 -12.37 -17.20
CA GLY A 133 8.84 -12.93 -18.55
C GLY A 133 7.86 -14.10 -18.72
N ASP A 134 7.14 -14.48 -17.69
CA ASP A 134 6.23 -15.62 -17.59
C ASP A 134 4.77 -15.26 -17.93
N THR A 135 4.50 -14.00 -18.27
CA THR A 135 3.19 -13.52 -18.72
C THR A 135 3.13 -13.45 -20.27
N PRO A 136 1.93 -13.35 -20.88
CA PRO A 136 1.80 -13.21 -22.33
C PRO A 136 2.54 -12.01 -22.93
N THR A 137 2.76 -10.95 -22.14
CA THR A 137 3.51 -9.76 -22.58
C THR A 137 5.02 -9.95 -22.49
N LYS A 138 5.50 -10.98 -21.81
CA LYS A 138 6.92 -11.24 -21.53
C LYS A 138 7.67 -10.08 -20.87
N ARG A 139 6.94 -9.15 -20.25
CA ARG A 139 7.54 -8.08 -19.45
C ARG A 139 8.19 -8.66 -18.20
N ARG A 140 9.18 -7.95 -17.70
CA ARG A 140 9.80 -8.25 -16.39
C ARG A 140 9.68 -7.04 -15.50
N ILE A 141 9.36 -7.29 -14.24
CA ILE A 141 9.18 -6.26 -13.21
C ILE A 141 10.32 -6.42 -12.21
N LEU A 142 11.06 -5.33 -11.99
CA LEU A 142 12.10 -5.29 -10.97
C LEU A 142 11.70 -4.33 -9.86
N VAL A 143 12.07 -4.66 -8.64
CA VAL A 143 11.93 -3.81 -7.46
C VAL A 143 13.34 -3.53 -6.94
N ASN A 144 13.69 -2.24 -6.78
CA ASN A 144 15.06 -1.82 -6.45
C ASN A 144 16.14 -2.40 -7.41
N GLY A 145 15.78 -2.63 -8.67
CA GLY A 145 16.67 -3.19 -9.69
C GLY A 145 16.78 -4.71 -9.67
N GLU A 146 16.13 -5.40 -8.75
CA GLU A 146 16.17 -6.86 -8.61
C GLU A 146 14.82 -7.50 -8.91
N THR A 147 14.84 -8.77 -9.37
CA THR A 147 13.61 -9.54 -9.57
C THR A 147 13.05 -9.94 -8.22
N PRO A 148 11.79 -9.57 -7.89
CA PRO A 148 11.17 -9.95 -6.63
C PRO A 148 11.10 -11.46 -6.46
N ASP A 149 11.28 -11.94 -5.21
CA ASP A 149 11.14 -13.35 -4.92
C ASP A 149 9.73 -13.86 -5.30
N LYS A 150 9.69 -15.04 -5.89
CA LYS A 150 8.43 -15.68 -6.33
C LYS A 150 7.48 -16.00 -5.15
N SER A 151 8.02 -16.21 -3.96
CA SER A 151 7.24 -16.37 -2.73
C SER A 151 6.37 -15.16 -2.43
N ASN A 152 6.86 -13.93 -2.73
CA ASN A 152 6.13 -12.68 -2.54
C ASN A 152 4.88 -12.56 -3.42
N ARG A 153 4.80 -13.29 -4.54
CA ARG A 153 3.61 -13.30 -5.42
C ARG A 153 2.37 -13.87 -4.73
N PHE A 154 2.56 -14.81 -3.82
CA PHE A 154 1.49 -15.54 -3.14
C PHE A 154 1.36 -15.17 -1.66
N SER A 155 2.24 -14.31 -1.15
CA SER A 155 2.17 -13.84 0.23
C SER A 155 0.96 -12.93 0.43
N THR A 156 0.12 -13.27 1.40
CA THR A 156 -1.01 -12.42 1.82
C THR A 156 -0.58 -11.33 2.81
N SER A 157 0.49 -11.59 3.55
CA SER A 157 1.02 -10.71 4.60
C SER A 157 2.03 -9.68 4.07
N ASN A 158 2.79 -10.03 3.02
CA ASN A 158 3.88 -9.20 2.45
C ASN A 158 3.59 -8.77 1.01
N LYS A 159 2.41 -8.25 0.75
CA LYS A 159 2.00 -7.84 -0.58
C LYS A 159 2.77 -6.59 -1.03
N LEU A 160 3.61 -6.72 -2.08
CA LEU A 160 4.33 -5.59 -2.68
C LEU A 160 3.39 -4.54 -3.29
N VAL A 161 2.24 -5.00 -3.76
CA VAL A 161 1.30 -4.19 -4.56
C VAL A 161 -0.08 -4.22 -3.91
N ALA A 162 -0.63 -3.05 -3.59
CA ALA A 162 -2.04 -2.88 -3.26
C ALA A 162 -2.79 -2.44 -4.52
N GLN A 163 -3.97 -3.01 -4.76
CA GLN A 163 -4.81 -2.65 -5.90
C GLN A 163 -6.11 -2.02 -5.43
N LEU A 164 -6.37 -0.82 -5.90
CA LEU A 164 -7.62 -0.10 -5.73
C LEU A 164 -8.43 -0.23 -7.02
N SER A 165 -9.39 -1.15 -7.03
CA SER A 165 -10.21 -1.44 -8.22
C SER A 165 -11.47 -0.57 -8.28
N GLN A 166 -12.12 -0.52 -9.45
CA GLN A 166 -13.33 0.26 -9.68
C GLN A 166 -14.49 -0.15 -8.74
N ASN A 167 -14.63 -1.44 -8.46
CA ASN A 167 -15.73 -2.00 -7.65
C ASN A 167 -15.22 -2.45 -6.28
N MET A 168 -14.98 -1.48 -5.41
CA MET A 168 -14.61 -1.76 -4.02
C MET A 168 -15.83 -1.62 -3.12
N ASN A 169 -16.41 -2.74 -2.73
CA ASN A 169 -17.51 -2.79 -1.78
C ASN A 169 -17.12 -3.63 -0.57
N PHE A 170 -17.46 -3.12 0.59
CA PHE A 170 -17.33 -3.91 1.82
C PHE A 170 -18.42 -4.99 1.86
N VAL A 171 -18.03 -6.20 2.26
CA VAL A 171 -18.96 -7.35 2.43
C VAL A 171 -19.05 -7.78 3.89
N MET A 172 -18.36 -7.07 4.78
CA MET A 172 -18.28 -7.39 6.20
C MET A 172 -19.36 -6.62 6.97
N ASP A 173 -19.98 -7.25 7.94
CA ASP A 173 -20.95 -6.61 8.85
C ASP A 173 -20.21 -6.03 10.07
N LEU A 174 -19.45 -4.97 9.82
CA LEU A 174 -18.65 -4.25 10.80
C LEU A 174 -18.95 -2.75 10.70
N THR A 175 -18.72 -2.03 11.79
CA THR A 175 -18.62 -0.56 11.76
C THR A 175 -17.27 -0.14 11.18
N VAL A 176 -17.13 1.12 10.77
CA VAL A 176 -15.85 1.69 10.32
C VAL A 176 -14.78 1.53 11.40
N ARG A 177 -15.14 1.76 12.66
CA ARG A 177 -14.25 1.56 13.82
C ARG A 177 -13.74 0.12 13.88
N GLU A 178 -14.65 -0.84 13.95
CA GLU A 178 -14.30 -2.26 14.07
C GLU A 178 -13.43 -2.75 12.90
N PHE A 179 -13.73 -2.30 11.69
CA PHE A 179 -12.95 -2.62 10.50
C PHE A 179 -11.51 -2.10 10.62
N LEU A 180 -11.34 -0.81 10.96
CA LEU A 180 -10.02 -0.21 11.08
C LEU A 180 -9.22 -0.75 12.26
N GLU A 181 -9.87 -0.99 13.41
CA GLU A 181 -9.22 -1.62 14.57
C GLU A 181 -8.73 -3.03 14.25
N LEU A 182 -9.56 -3.84 13.57
CA LEU A 182 -9.18 -5.19 13.16
C LEU A 182 -7.96 -5.15 12.24
N HIS A 183 -7.95 -4.23 11.27
CA HIS A 183 -6.83 -4.08 10.35
C HIS A 183 -5.58 -3.56 11.06
N ALA A 184 -5.68 -2.55 11.94
CA ALA A 184 -4.56 -2.03 12.71
C ALA A 184 -3.96 -3.09 13.66
N LYS A 185 -4.82 -3.86 14.35
CA LYS A 185 -4.39 -4.98 15.21
C LYS A 185 -3.67 -6.08 14.41
N SER A 186 -4.15 -6.39 13.20
CA SER A 186 -3.48 -7.37 12.32
C SER A 186 -2.09 -6.91 11.86
N ARG A 187 -1.78 -5.61 11.98
CA ARG A 187 -0.48 -4.99 11.66
C ARG A 187 0.34 -4.68 12.92
N LEU A 188 -0.13 -5.10 14.08
CA LEU A 188 0.51 -4.87 15.39
C LEU A 188 0.82 -3.38 15.66
N VAL A 189 -0.10 -2.49 15.26
CA VAL A 189 0.02 -1.06 15.52
C VAL A 189 -0.11 -0.83 17.03
N GLU A 190 0.85 -0.15 17.65
CA GLU A 190 0.87 0.09 19.10
C GLU A 190 -0.29 0.98 19.55
N ASN A 191 -0.55 2.08 18.84
CA ASN A 191 -1.63 3.01 19.17
C ASN A 191 -2.78 2.89 18.16
N VAL A 192 -3.60 1.88 18.34
CA VAL A 192 -4.72 1.57 17.44
C VAL A 192 -5.71 2.72 17.33
N GLU A 193 -6.08 3.37 18.47
CA GLU A 193 -7.07 4.45 18.47
C GLU A 193 -6.59 5.68 17.68
N GLU A 194 -5.34 6.09 17.86
CA GLU A 194 -4.74 7.19 17.10
C GLU A 194 -4.68 6.89 15.61
N MET A 195 -4.32 5.66 15.25
CA MET A 195 -4.27 5.20 13.86
C MET A 195 -5.65 5.22 13.21
N VAL A 196 -6.67 4.70 13.90
CA VAL A 196 -8.07 4.71 13.47
C VAL A 196 -8.54 6.14 13.22
N GLN A 197 -8.26 7.04 14.16
CA GLN A 197 -8.65 8.44 14.05
C GLN A 197 -7.97 9.12 12.85
N ARG A 198 -6.66 8.91 12.65
CA ARG A 198 -5.90 9.43 11.52
C ARG A 198 -6.48 8.98 10.18
N ILE A 199 -6.82 7.68 10.07
CA ILE A 199 -7.38 7.13 8.82
C ILE A 199 -8.77 7.72 8.53
N VAL A 200 -9.65 7.82 9.53
CA VAL A 200 -11.00 8.38 9.34
C VAL A 200 -10.96 9.86 9.02
N GLU A 201 -10.08 10.63 9.63
CA GLU A 201 -9.88 12.04 9.29
C GLU A 201 -9.44 12.20 7.82
N ALA A 202 -8.41 11.46 7.40
CA ALA A 202 -7.96 11.44 6.02
C ALA A 202 -9.09 11.02 5.06
N ALA A 203 -9.81 9.94 5.37
CA ALA A 203 -10.92 9.48 4.55
C ALA A 203 -12.04 10.53 4.42
N ASN A 204 -12.37 11.21 5.51
CA ASN A 204 -13.37 12.28 5.51
C ASN A 204 -12.94 13.56 4.78
N GLU A 205 -11.64 13.78 4.62
CA GLU A 205 -11.12 14.85 3.75
C GLU A 205 -11.24 14.51 2.27
N LEU A 206 -11.21 13.22 1.93
CA LEU A 206 -11.37 12.72 0.57
C LEU A 206 -12.85 12.63 0.15
N ALA A 207 -13.73 12.27 1.10
CA ALA A 207 -15.14 12.02 0.83
C ALA A 207 -15.90 13.32 0.60
N GLY A 208 -16.82 13.33 -0.36
CA GLY A 208 -17.74 14.45 -0.59
C GLY A 208 -18.73 14.65 0.57
N GLU A 209 -19.07 13.57 1.28
CA GLU A 209 -19.93 13.57 2.47
C GLU A 209 -19.24 12.81 3.59
N LYS A 210 -19.17 13.42 4.77
CA LYS A 210 -18.52 12.82 5.94
C LYS A 210 -19.33 11.65 6.48
N PHE A 211 -18.63 10.71 7.11
CA PHE A 211 -19.19 9.55 7.82
C PHE A 211 -18.54 9.40 9.20
N SER A 212 -19.22 8.69 10.09
CA SER A 212 -18.74 8.46 11.46
C SER A 212 -18.11 7.08 11.63
N LEU A 213 -17.37 6.91 12.72
CA LEU A 213 -16.80 5.62 13.12
C LEU A 213 -17.86 4.55 13.39
N ASP A 214 -19.07 4.94 13.79
CA ASP A 214 -20.17 4.02 14.10
C ASP A 214 -21.00 3.64 12.85
N THR A 215 -20.66 4.19 11.68
CA THR A 215 -21.33 3.85 10.43
C THR A 215 -20.96 2.43 10.03
N ALA A 216 -21.93 1.59 9.67
CA ALA A 216 -21.67 0.27 9.10
C ALA A 216 -20.92 0.42 7.76
N VAL A 217 -19.83 -0.33 7.54
CA VAL A 217 -19.05 -0.22 6.29
C VAL A 217 -19.87 -0.58 5.06
N THR A 218 -20.86 -1.46 5.18
CA THR A 218 -21.80 -1.80 4.11
C THR A 218 -22.83 -0.70 3.83
N GLY A 219 -23.01 0.25 4.74
CA GLY A 219 -23.89 1.41 4.61
C GLY A 219 -23.21 2.63 3.98
N LEU A 220 -21.90 2.58 3.77
CA LEU A 220 -21.17 3.67 3.14
C LEU A 220 -21.57 3.82 1.66
N SER A 221 -21.69 5.07 1.21
CA SER A 221 -21.84 5.36 -0.23
C SER A 221 -20.57 4.92 -0.99
N GLY A 222 -20.66 4.74 -2.30
CA GLY A 222 -19.50 4.36 -3.11
C GLY A 222 -18.32 5.33 -2.99
N GLY A 223 -18.58 6.62 -2.83
CA GLY A 223 -17.54 7.63 -2.58
C GLY A 223 -16.90 7.49 -1.20
N GLN A 224 -17.72 7.31 -0.16
CA GLN A 224 -17.21 7.08 1.21
C GLN A 224 -16.42 5.79 1.33
N SER A 225 -16.88 4.68 0.74
CA SER A 225 -16.17 3.42 0.71
C SER A 225 -14.79 3.55 0.07
N ARG A 226 -14.70 4.26 -1.06
CA ARG A 226 -13.42 4.51 -1.74
C ARG A 226 -12.50 5.41 -0.95
N ALA A 227 -13.02 6.48 -0.38
CA ALA A 227 -12.26 7.38 0.48
C ALA A 227 -11.64 6.61 1.65
N LEU A 228 -12.43 5.76 2.32
CA LEU A 228 -11.95 4.92 3.41
C LEU A 228 -10.87 3.94 2.95
N MET A 229 -11.07 3.24 1.83
CA MET A 229 -10.08 2.28 1.32
C MET A 229 -8.78 2.93 0.87
N ILE A 230 -8.85 4.13 0.26
CA ILE A 230 -7.65 4.87 -0.13
C ILE A 230 -6.86 5.32 1.10
N ALA A 231 -7.53 5.90 2.09
CA ALA A 231 -6.89 6.35 3.32
C ALA A 231 -6.28 5.17 4.10
N ASP A 232 -7.00 4.06 4.23
CA ASP A 232 -6.52 2.84 4.86
C ASP A 232 -5.30 2.25 4.11
N THR A 233 -5.38 2.18 2.77
CA THR A 233 -4.27 1.69 1.93
C THR A 233 -3.05 2.61 2.03
N ALA A 234 -3.24 3.92 2.05
CA ALA A 234 -2.15 4.87 2.15
C ALA A 234 -1.42 4.76 3.50
N ILE A 235 -2.18 4.81 4.60
CA ILE A 235 -1.67 5.00 5.95
C ILE A 235 -1.27 3.68 6.62
N LEU A 236 -2.10 2.64 6.49
CA LEU A 236 -1.93 1.39 7.22
C LEU A 236 -1.33 0.26 6.38
N SER A 237 -1.57 0.25 5.07
CA SER A 237 -1.01 -0.81 4.22
C SER A 237 0.51 -0.68 4.09
N THR A 238 1.23 -1.77 4.31
CA THR A 238 2.68 -1.88 4.09
C THR A 238 3.06 -1.96 2.61
N SER A 239 2.10 -2.14 1.69
CA SER A 239 2.37 -2.23 0.26
C SER A 239 2.96 -0.92 -0.27
N PRO A 240 4.19 -0.93 -0.83
CA PRO A 240 4.85 0.28 -1.31
C PRO A 240 4.34 0.76 -2.67
N ILE A 241 3.70 -0.13 -3.44
CA ILE A 241 3.18 0.14 -4.78
C ILE A 241 1.66 0.10 -4.73
N VAL A 242 1.01 1.13 -5.24
CA VAL A 242 -0.46 1.22 -5.31
C VAL A 242 -0.89 1.33 -6.76
N LEU A 243 -1.68 0.35 -7.21
CA LEU A 243 -2.31 0.36 -8.51
C LEU A 243 -3.76 0.85 -8.39
N ILE A 244 -4.14 1.82 -9.19
CA ILE A 244 -5.48 2.40 -9.21
C ILE A 244 -6.09 2.15 -10.59
N ASP A 245 -7.27 1.54 -10.61
CA ASP A 245 -8.02 1.32 -11.84
C ASP A 245 -9.32 2.15 -11.80
N GLU A 246 -9.41 3.13 -12.73
CA GLU A 246 -10.59 3.98 -12.95
C GLU A 246 -11.16 4.71 -11.69
N ILE A 247 -10.36 5.61 -11.12
CA ILE A 247 -10.77 6.43 -9.95
C ILE A 247 -11.73 7.58 -10.31
N GLU A 248 -11.89 7.91 -11.57
CA GLU A 248 -12.64 9.09 -12.05
C GLU A 248 -14.11 9.15 -11.61
N ASN A 249 -14.73 8.02 -11.38
CA ASN A 249 -16.14 7.90 -10.99
C ASN A 249 -16.37 7.83 -9.48
N ALA A 250 -15.38 8.19 -8.69
CA ALA A 250 -15.34 7.82 -7.28
C ALA A 250 -16.21 8.67 -6.35
N GLY A 251 -16.62 9.87 -6.75
CA GLY A 251 -17.33 10.81 -5.84
C GLY A 251 -16.43 11.29 -4.68
N ILE A 252 -15.12 11.31 -4.90
CA ILE A 252 -14.08 11.75 -3.96
C ILE A 252 -13.26 12.90 -4.57
N ASP A 253 -12.50 13.60 -3.71
CA ASP A 253 -11.48 14.54 -4.15
C ASP A 253 -10.26 13.76 -4.66
N ARG A 254 -10.15 13.67 -6.00
CA ARG A 254 -9.11 12.88 -6.69
C ARG A 254 -7.70 13.38 -6.43
N LYS A 255 -7.51 14.70 -6.36
CA LYS A 255 -6.22 15.31 -6.10
C LYS A 255 -5.73 14.98 -4.70
N LYS A 256 -6.57 15.22 -3.69
CA LYS A 256 -6.24 14.85 -2.31
C LYS A 256 -5.96 13.36 -2.15
N ALA A 257 -6.70 12.50 -2.87
CA ALA A 257 -6.48 11.05 -2.84
C ALA A 257 -5.06 10.67 -3.30
N LEU A 258 -4.58 11.29 -4.38
CA LEU A 258 -3.21 11.10 -4.86
C LEU A 258 -2.19 11.70 -3.89
N ASP A 259 -2.45 12.90 -3.35
CA ASP A 259 -1.58 13.58 -2.38
C ASP A 259 -1.39 12.71 -1.11
N VAL A 260 -2.44 12.10 -0.59
CA VAL A 260 -2.34 11.21 0.58
C VAL A 260 -1.42 10.01 0.29
N LEU A 261 -1.55 9.37 -0.87
CA LEU A 261 -0.70 8.25 -1.26
C LEU A 261 0.78 8.65 -1.42
N VAL A 262 1.04 9.81 -2.03
CA VAL A 262 2.40 10.33 -2.25
C VAL A 262 3.04 10.76 -0.93
N ASN A 263 2.29 11.39 -0.03
CA ASN A 263 2.78 11.77 1.29
C ASN A 263 3.18 10.57 2.16
N GLU A 264 2.52 9.42 1.96
CA GLU A 264 2.90 8.13 2.56
C GLU A 264 3.95 7.38 1.71
N GLU A 265 4.64 8.10 0.83
CA GLU A 265 5.79 7.63 0.05
C GLU A 265 5.49 6.42 -0.86
N LYS A 266 4.24 6.24 -1.31
CA LYS A 266 3.86 5.17 -2.23
C LYS A 266 4.30 5.47 -3.66
N ILE A 267 4.59 4.41 -4.44
CA ILE A 267 4.67 4.47 -5.90
C ILE A 267 3.26 4.27 -6.43
N VAL A 268 2.73 5.22 -7.19
CA VAL A 268 1.35 5.19 -7.65
C VAL A 268 1.28 5.02 -9.16
N LEU A 269 0.61 3.96 -9.63
CA LEU A 269 0.27 3.79 -11.04
C LEU A 269 -1.25 3.78 -11.20
N MET A 270 -1.75 4.63 -12.08
CA MET A 270 -3.19 4.82 -12.24
C MET A 270 -3.61 4.67 -13.70
N ALA A 271 -4.48 3.69 -13.98
CA ALA A 271 -5.14 3.58 -15.27
C ALA A 271 -6.33 4.53 -15.29
N THR A 272 -6.38 5.43 -16.27
CA THR A 272 -7.41 6.45 -16.35
C THR A 272 -7.79 6.80 -17.79
N HIS A 273 -9.02 7.26 -17.95
CA HIS A 273 -9.52 7.91 -19.16
C HIS A 273 -9.73 9.42 -18.94
N ASP A 274 -9.59 9.90 -17.72
CA ASP A 274 -9.78 11.29 -17.34
C ASP A 274 -8.52 12.11 -17.66
N PRO A 275 -8.64 13.17 -18.50
CA PRO A 275 -7.48 14.00 -18.85
C PRO A 275 -6.90 14.75 -17.64
N SER A 276 -7.72 15.15 -16.67
CA SER A 276 -7.25 15.84 -15.47
C SER A 276 -6.34 14.92 -14.65
N LEU A 277 -6.75 13.67 -14.41
CA LEU A 277 -5.93 12.66 -13.73
C LEU A 277 -4.66 12.33 -14.51
N ALA A 278 -4.76 12.21 -15.84
CA ALA A 278 -3.59 11.94 -16.67
C ALA A 278 -2.53 13.04 -16.59
N LEU A 279 -2.94 14.31 -16.43
CA LEU A 279 -2.04 15.47 -16.31
C LEU A 279 -1.61 15.76 -14.87
N MET A 280 -2.26 15.20 -13.85
CA MET A 280 -1.77 15.24 -12.47
C MET A 280 -0.54 14.37 -12.28
N ALA A 281 -0.39 13.31 -13.06
CA ALA A 281 0.75 12.43 -12.99
C ALA A 281 2.05 13.10 -13.50
N ASP A 282 3.18 12.67 -12.92
CA ASP A 282 4.50 13.17 -13.32
C ASP A 282 4.87 12.68 -14.72
N ARG A 283 4.53 11.42 -15.00
CA ARG A 283 4.75 10.77 -16.30
C ARG A 283 3.53 9.94 -16.69
N ARG A 284 3.36 9.71 -17.98
CA ARG A 284 2.29 8.85 -18.50
C ARG A 284 2.80 7.79 -19.45
N ILE A 285 2.29 6.58 -19.29
CA ILE A 285 2.51 5.44 -20.15
C ILE A 285 1.35 5.39 -21.16
N VAL A 286 1.67 5.42 -22.44
CA VAL A 286 0.69 5.28 -23.52
C VAL A 286 0.64 3.84 -24.00
N ILE A 287 -0.51 3.16 -23.81
CA ILE A 287 -0.71 1.77 -24.24
C ILE A 287 -1.42 1.72 -25.58
N LYS A 288 -0.85 0.94 -26.50
CA LYS A 288 -1.45 0.63 -27.80
C LYS A 288 -1.19 -0.83 -28.15
N ASN A 289 -2.22 -1.54 -28.63
CA ASN A 289 -2.12 -2.95 -29.03
C ASN A 289 -1.47 -3.86 -27.96
N GLY A 290 -1.79 -3.63 -26.69
CA GLY A 290 -1.25 -4.43 -25.58
C GLY A 290 0.17 -4.09 -25.15
N GLY A 291 0.86 -3.23 -25.90
CA GLY A 291 2.23 -2.79 -25.64
C GLY A 291 2.34 -1.34 -25.19
N ILE A 292 3.42 -1.00 -24.52
CA ILE A 292 3.81 0.38 -24.21
C ILE A 292 4.35 1.01 -25.49
N LYS A 293 3.61 1.98 -26.01
CA LYS A 293 3.97 2.71 -27.24
C LYS A 293 4.95 3.84 -26.96
N SER A 294 4.74 4.58 -25.88
CA SER A 294 5.57 5.71 -25.49
C SER A 294 5.40 6.03 -24.02
N ILE A 295 6.42 6.65 -23.45
CA ILE A 295 6.44 7.21 -22.11
C ILE A 295 6.66 8.69 -22.25
N ILE A 296 5.83 9.50 -21.62
CA ILE A 296 5.81 10.97 -21.78
C ILE A 296 5.88 11.61 -20.42
N GLU A 297 6.80 12.54 -20.23
CA GLU A 297 6.84 13.39 -19.04
C GLU A 297 5.79 14.48 -19.15
N THR A 298 5.08 14.78 -18.05
CA THR A 298 4.10 15.85 -18.02
C THR A 298 4.82 17.19 -17.88
N GLY A 299 4.90 17.91 -18.98
CA GLY A 299 5.58 19.20 -19.04
C GLY A 299 4.83 20.34 -18.34
N LEU A 300 5.52 21.45 -18.08
CA LEU A 300 4.94 22.65 -17.44
C LEU A 300 3.74 23.21 -18.21
N GLU A 301 3.79 23.18 -19.54
CA GLU A 301 2.69 23.65 -20.41
C GLU A 301 1.45 22.77 -20.27
N GLU A 302 1.61 21.46 -20.12
CA GLU A 302 0.51 20.51 -19.89
C GLU A 302 -0.05 20.66 -18.47
N LYS A 303 0.81 20.83 -17.46
CA LYS A 303 0.39 21.11 -16.08
C LYS A 303 -0.37 22.46 -15.98
N ALA A 304 -0.05 23.45 -16.80
CA ALA A 304 -0.81 24.70 -16.86
C ALA A 304 -2.24 24.51 -17.36
N ARG A 305 -2.50 23.51 -18.22
CA ARG A 305 -3.86 23.15 -18.68
C ARG A 305 -4.72 22.50 -17.60
N LEU A 306 -4.11 21.97 -16.53
CA LEU A 306 -4.84 21.33 -15.45
C LEU A 306 -5.84 22.30 -14.80
N SER A 307 -5.46 23.56 -14.60
CA SER A 307 -6.35 24.58 -14.02
C SER A 307 -7.58 24.88 -14.90
N GLU A 308 -7.44 24.78 -16.22
CA GLU A 308 -8.57 24.94 -17.15
C GLU A 308 -9.52 23.73 -17.04
N LEU A 309 -8.98 22.51 -16.94
CA LEU A 309 -9.76 21.29 -16.76
C LEU A 309 -10.47 21.28 -15.40
N GLU A 310 -9.77 21.68 -14.33
CA GLU A 310 -10.37 21.81 -12.98
C GLU A 310 -11.55 22.80 -12.96
N ALA A 311 -11.45 23.91 -13.70
CA ALA A 311 -12.55 24.87 -13.82
C ALA A 311 -13.78 24.26 -14.55
N ILE A 312 -13.54 23.44 -15.59
CA ILE A 312 -14.60 22.73 -16.30
C ILE A 312 -15.25 21.68 -15.39
N ASP A 313 -14.45 20.89 -14.69
CA ASP A 313 -14.94 19.87 -13.75
C ASP A 313 -15.79 20.50 -12.64
N LYS A 314 -15.36 21.64 -12.10
CA LYS A 314 -16.12 22.40 -11.12
C LYS A 314 -17.48 22.83 -11.66
N LEU A 315 -17.50 23.40 -12.87
CA LEU A 315 -18.74 23.82 -13.53
C LEU A 315 -19.71 22.65 -13.73
N VAL A 316 -19.20 21.52 -14.21
CA VAL A 316 -19.99 20.29 -14.40
C VAL A 316 -20.51 19.76 -13.06
N SER A 317 -19.72 19.82 -12.00
CA SER A 317 -20.10 19.39 -10.65
C SER A 317 -21.21 20.30 -10.07
N GLU A 318 -21.10 21.61 -10.24
CA GLU A 318 -22.13 22.57 -9.84
C GLU A 318 -23.45 22.33 -10.58
N MET A 319 -23.40 22.08 -11.89
CA MET A 319 -24.57 21.72 -12.68
C MET A 319 -25.23 20.42 -12.20
N ARG A 320 -24.42 19.38 -11.92
CA ARG A 320 -24.94 18.12 -11.37
C ARG A 320 -25.61 18.31 -10.02
N THR A 321 -25.06 19.15 -9.15
CA THR A 321 -25.63 19.47 -7.84
C THR A 321 -26.99 20.19 -7.99
N LYS A 322 -27.11 21.19 -8.86
CA LYS A 322 -28.35 21.87 -9.15
C LYS A 322 -29.45 20.90 -9.67
N LEU A 323 -29.08 20.04 -10.63
CA LEU A 323 -30.01 19.05 -11.17
C LEU A 323 -30.47 18.04 -10.10
N ARG A 324 -29.59 17.60 -9.21
CA ARG A 324 -29.95 16.70 -8.08
C ARG A 324 -30.90 17.37 -7.09
N ASN A 325 -30.76 18.68 -6.89
CA ASN A 325 -31.63 19.47 -6.02
C ASN A 325 -32.97 19.84 -6.70
N GLY A 326 -33.18 19.42 -7.94
CA GLY A 326 -34.41 19.78 -8.72
C GLY A 326 -34.38 21.22 -9.23
N GLU A 327 -33.25 21.88 -9.26
CA GLU A 327 -33.09 23.23 -9.78
C GLU A 327 -32.92 23.20 -11.30
N THR A 328 -33.39 24.25 -11.96
CA THR A 328 -33.19 24.41 -13.41
C THR A 328 -31.82 24.98 -13.70
N VAL A 329 -31.13 24.40 -14.67
CA VAL A 329 -29.86 24.92 -15.19
C VAL A 329 -30.20 25.88 -16.32
N GLY A 330 -30.38 27.18 -16.00
CA GLY A 330 -30.55 28.23 -17.00
C GLY A 330 -29.20 28.66 -17.59
N ILE A 331 -29.23 29.15 -18.85
CA ILE A 331 -28.11 29.81 -19.53
C ILE A 331 -27.83 31.14 -18.85
#